data_dd108574122c06f9f28dcbfcbd6ce389
#
_entry.id   dd108574122c06f9f28dcbfcbd6ce389
#
_cell.length_a   1.000
_cell.length_b   1.000
_cell.length_c   1.000
_cell.angle_alpha   90.00
_cell.angle_beta   90.00
_cell.angle_gamma   90.00
#
_symmetry.space_group_name_H-M   'P 1'
#
loop_
_entity.id
_entity.type
_entity.pdbx_description
1 polymer ?
#
loop_
_entity_poly.entity_id
_entity_poly.type
_entity_poly.pdbx_seq_one_letter_code
_entity_poly.pdbx_strand_id
1 'polypeptide(L)'
;MKSIIEVKDLSFRYKEDQDHYDVNNVSFHVKRGEWLSIVGHNGSGKSTTIRLIDGLLEAESGEIWIDGQLLSSENVWDLRRQIGMVFQNPDNQFVGATVEDDVAFGLENQGLPREEMKKRVAESLELVGMLDFKNREPARLSGGQKQRVAIAGVVALRPAILILDEATSMLDPEGRRELIQTVQEIRKDHQMTVVSITHDLELSLIHI
;
A
#
# COMPACT_ATOMS: atom_id res chain seq x y z
N MET A 1 -14.49 16.23 7.75
CA MET A 1 -13.33 15.39 8.11
C MET A 1 -12.13 15.88 7.32
N LYS A 2 -10.94 15.90 7.92
CA LYS A 2 -9.72 16.41 7.26
C LYS A 2 -9.22 15.38 6.26
N SER A 3 -8.81 15.82 5.05
CA SER A 3 -8.16 14.94 4.05
C SER A 3 -6.82 14.48 4.59
N ILE A 4 -6.49 13.19 4.36
CA ILE A 4 -5.17 12.63 4.67
C ILE A 4 -4.27 12.64 3.43
N ILE A 5 -4.86 12.52 2.23
CA ILE A 5 -4.19 12.71 0.94
C ILE A 5 -4.94 13.80 0.20
N GLU A 6 -4.23 14.75 -0.36
CA GLU A 6 -4.77 15.76 -1.26
C GLU A 6 -3.81 15.93 -2.44
N VAL A 7 -4.32 15.76 -3.63
CA VAL A 7 -3.59 15.89 -4.91
C VAL A 7 -4.22 17.02 -5.71
N LYS A 8 -3.41 17.98 -6.17
CA LYS A 8 -3.86 19.16 -6.90
C LYS A 8 -3.07 19.32 -8.18
N ASP A 9 -3.78 19.32 -9.30
CA ASP A 9 -3.28 19.63 -10.64
C ASP A 9 -1.99 18.88 -11.00
N LEU A 10 -1.91 17.61 -10.56
CA LEU A 10 -0.73 16.78 -10.67
C LEU A 10 -0.46 16.39 -12.12
N SER A 11 0.75 16.66 -12.61
CA SER A 11 1.20 16.25 -13.93
C SER A 11 2.62 15.69 -13.89
N PHE A 12 2.87 14.66 -14.72
CA PHE A 12 4.15 13.98 -14.78
C PHE A 12 4.38 13.31 -16.14
N ARG A 13 5.64 13.29 -16.56
CA ARG A 13 6.16 12.53 -17.72
C ARG A 13 7.42 11.79 -17.33
N TYR A 14 7.57 10.55 -17.82
CA TYR A 14 8.81 9.79 -17.63
C TYR A 14 9.97 10.32 -18.46
N LYS A 15 9.68 10.99 -19.59
CA LYS A 15 10.68 11.59 -20.47
C LYS A 15 10.24 13.01 -20.80
N GLU A 16 11.14 13.95 -20.67
CA GLU A 16 10.89 15.38 -20.95
C GLU A 16 10.53 15.67 -22.41
N ASP A 17 11.04 14.85 -23.34
CA ASP A 17 10.80 14.97 -24.79
C ASP A 17 9.51 14.26 -25.27
N GLN A 18 8.69 13.77 -24.34
CA GLN A 18 7.44 13.08 -24.62
C GLN A 18 6.31 14.10 -24.91
N ASP A 19 5.56 13.91 -26.00
CA ASP A 19 4.46 14.81 -26.37
C ASP A 19 3.22 14.66 -25.48
N HIS A 20 3.13 13.57 -24.69
CA HIS A 20 2.00 13.27 -23.84
C HIS A 20 2.42 13.09 -22.38
N TYR A 21 1.53 13.42 -21.46
CA TYR A 21 1.70 13.19 -20.04
C TYR A 21 1.31 11.75 -19.67
N ASP A 22 2.10 11.12 -18.77
CA ASP A 22 1.73 9.86 -18.13
C ASP A 22 0.69 10.06 -17.01
N VAL A 23 0.74 11.23 -16.36
CA VAL A 23 -0.29 11.77 -15.46
C VAL A 23 -0.55 13.21 -15.89
N ASN A 24 -1.81 13.57 -16.14
CA ASN A 24 -2.16 14.87 -16.70
C ASN A 24 -3.25 15.56 -15.88
N ASN A 25 -2.88 16.63 -15.17
CA ASN A 25 -3.77 17.51 -14.41
C ASN A 25 -4.76 16.75 -13.51
N VAL A 26 -4.23 15.82 -12.70
CA VAL A 26 -5.04 14.99 -11.81
C VAL A 26 -5.21 15.66 -10.46
N SER A 27 -6.48 15.77 -10.02
CA SER A 27 -6.83 16.32 -8.70
C SER A 27 -7.84 15.42 -8.00
N PHE A 28 -7.57 15.07 -6.74
CA PHE A 28 -8.49 14.34 -5.88
C PHE A 28 -8.07 14.47 -4.41
N HIS A 29 -8.93 14.03 -3.52
CA HIS A 29 -8.62 13.95 -2.10
C HIS A 29 -9.16 12.66 -1.49
N VAL A 30 -8.51 12.19 -0.42
CA VAL A 30 -8.90 11.01 0.36
C VAL A 30 -9.04 11.42 1.82
N LYS A 31 -10.20 11.14 2.41
CA LYS A 31 -10.44 11.42 3.83
C LYS A 31 -9.80 10.33 4.70
N ARG A 32 -9.44 10.70 5.91
CA ARG A 32 -8.92 9.73 6.88
C ARG A 32 -9.94 8.62 7.14
N GLY A 33 -9.49 7.35 7.06
CA GLY A 33 -10.33 6.17 7.22
C GLY A 33 -11.18 5.81 5.99
N GLU A 34 -11.06 6.53 4.88
CA GLU A 34 -11.74 6.23 3.62
C GLU A 34 -11.01 5.12 2.85
N TRP A 35 -11.74 4.41 2.01
CA TRP A 35 -11.19 3.53 0.98
C TRP A 35 -11.44 4.14 -0.38
N LEU A 36 -10.39 4.58 -1.06
CA LEU A 36 -10.44 5.08 -2.43
C LEU A 36 -9.98 3.98 -3.39
N SER A 37 -10.78 3.68 -4.42
CA SER A 37 -10.37 2.82 -5.52
C SER A 37 -10.07 3.64 -6.77
N ILE A 38 -8.85 3.50 -7.29
CA ILE A 38 -8.43 4.11 -8.57
C ILE A 38 -8.55 3.04 -9.65
N VAL A 39 -9.43 3.29 -10.61
CA VAL A 39 -9.77 2.33 -11.67
C VAL A 39 -9.40 2.90 -13.02
N GLY A 40 -8.98 2.04 -13.94
CA GLY A 40 -8.67 2.42 -15.32
C GLY A 40 -7.91 1.33 -16.06
N HIS A 41 -7.82 1.45 -17.37
CA HIS A 41 -7.08 0.51 -18.22
C HIS A 41 -5.57 0.56 -17.94
N ASN A 42 -4.83 -0.47 -18.40
CA ASN A 42 -3.38 -0.49 -18.28
C ASN A 42 -2.77 0.69 -19.07
N GLY A 43 -1.76 1.32 -18.47
CA GLY A 43 -1.14 2.52 -19.05
C GLY A 43 -1.88 3.84 -18.79
N SER A 44 -2.96 3.87 -17.99
CA SER A 44 -3.69 5.12 -17.67
C SER A 44 -3.05 5.95 -16.54
N GLY A 45 -1.83 5.66 -16.13
CA GLY A 45 -1.11 6.47 -15.13
C GLY A 45 -1.40 6.14 -13.66
N LYS A 46 -2.20 5.11 -13.34
CA LYS A 46 -2.58 4.76 -11.96
C LYS A 46 -1.39 4.50 -11.05
N SER A 47 -0.53 3.53 -11.41
CA SER A 47 0.66 3.20 -10.62
C SER A 47 1.67 4.35 -10.59
N THR A 48 1.73 5.16 -11.66
CA THR A 48 2.55 6.38 -11.69
C THR A 48 2.05 7.39 -10.67
N THR A 49 0.72 7.63 -10.61
CA THR A 49 0.09 8.52 -9.63
C THR A 49 0.41 8.07 -8.20
N ILE A 50 0.34 6.78 -7.91
CA ILE A 50 0.68 6.26 -6.58
C ILE A 50 2.17 6.43 -6.25
N ARG A 51 3.07 6.22 -7.21
CA ARG A 51 4.50 6.44 -7.00
C ARG A 51 4.84 7.90 -6.76
N LEU A 52 4.08 8.83 -7.33
CA LEU A 52 4.18 10.27 -7.03
C LEU A 52 3.70 10.56 -5.61
N ILE A 53 2.59 9.97 -5.16
CA ILE A 53 2.07 10.12 -3.80
C ILE A 53 3.03 9.56 -2.76
N ASP A 54 3.66 8.41 -3.04
CA ASP A 54 4.69 7.80 -2.18
C ASP A 54 6.06 8.52 -2.28
N GLY A 55 6.19 9.52 -3.14
CA GLY A 55 7.44 10.26 -3.33
C GLY A 55 8.57 9.45 -3.98
N LEU A 56 8.24 8.33 -4.66
CA LEU A 56 9.19 7.56 -5.47
C LEU A 56 9.50 8.28 -6.79
N LEU A 57 8.60 9.13 -7.23
CA LEU A 57 8.74 10.01 -8.39
C LEU A 57 8.48 11.43 -7.95
N GLU A 58 9.12 12.39 -8.59
CA GLU A 58 8.90 13.81 -8.39
C GLU A 58 7.97 14.34 -9.48
N ALA A 59 6.94 15.09 -9.08
CA ALA A 59 5.97 15.66 -10.01
C ALA A 59 6.60 16.77 -10.86
N GLU A 60 6.22 16.85 -12.13
CA GLU A 60 6.62 17.97 -13.00
C GLU A 60 5.85 19.24 -12.61
N SER A 61 4.59 19.11 -12.24
CA SER A 61 3.77 20.18 -11.71
C SER A 61 2.65 19.65 -10.81
N GLY A 62 2.04 20.54 -10.04
CA GLY A 62 1.02 20.23 -9.06
C GLY A 62 1.55 20.03 -7.67
N GLU A 63 0.64 19.68 -6.75
CA GLU A 63 0.96 19.53 -5.32
C GLU A 63 0.40 18.23 -4.77
N ILE A 64 1.14 17.59 -3.89
CA ILE A 64 0.71 16.43 -3.12
C ILE A 64 0.84 16.77 -1.62
N TRP A 65 -0.23 16.60 -0.89
CA TRP A 65 -0.29 16.83 0.54
C TRP A 65 -0.62 15.53 1.26
N ILE A 66 0.20 15.17 2.24
CA ILE A 66 0.01 14.01 3.12
C ILE A 66 -0.15 14.49 4.55
N ASP A 67 -1.28 14.19 5.16
CA ASP A 67 -1.66 14.63 6.50
C ASP A 67 -1.48 16.14 6.75
N GLY A 68 -1.78 16.93 5.73
CA GLY A 68 -1.68 18.40 5.76
C GLY A 68 -0.26 18.96 5.60
N GLN A 69 0.70 18.13 5.21
CA GLN A 69 2.06 18.54 4.90
C GLN A 69 2.31 18.39 3.38
N LEU A 70 2.81 19.45 2.76
CA LEU A 70 3.21 19.41 1.34
C LEU A 70 4.40 18.47 1.17
N LEU A 71 4.26 17.49 0.28
CA LEU A 71 5.34 16.56 -0.05
C LEU A 71 6.47 17.30 -0.75
N SER A 72 7.68 17.15 -0.26
CA SER A 72 8.90 17.75 -0.80
C SER A 72 10.11 16.83 -0.60
N SER A 73 11.22 17.12 -1.26
CA SER A 73 12.48 16.40 -1.07
C SER A 73 12.99 16.44 0.38
N GLU A 74 12.62 17.46 1.16
CA GLU A 74 13.05 17.64 2.54
C GLU A 74 12.33 16.72 3.52
N ASN A 75 11.03 16.42 3.26
CA ASN A 75 10.17 15.67 4.19
C ASN A 75 9.69 14.31 3.66
N VAL A 76 10.05 13.93 2.45
CA VAL A 76 9.57 12.70 1.79
C VAL A 76 9.83 11.44 2.63
N TRP A 77 10.96 11.34 3.30
CA TRP A 77 11.30 10.18 4.13
C TRP A 77 10.39 10.04 5.36
N ASP A 78 10.01 11.16 5.98
CA ASP A 78 9.11 11.16 7.14
C ASP A 78 7.67 10.88 6.71
N LEU A 79 7.24 11.42 5.57
CA LEU A 79 5.90 11.18 5.04
C LEU A 79 5.73 9.74 4.55
N ARG A 80 6.76 9.15 3.93
CA ARG A 80 6.75 7.74 3.51
C ARG A 80 6.58 6.76 4.66
N ARG A 81 7.02 7.09 5.87
CA ARG A 81 6.76 6.26 7.07
C ARG A 81 5.28 6.13 7.40
N GLN A 82 4.45 7.06 6.93
CA GLN A 82 3.00 7.02 7.12
C GLN A 82 2.30 6.20 6.04
N ILE A 83 3.01 5.79 4.99
CA ILE A 83 2.48 5.09 3.83
C ILE A 83 3.06 3.68 3.81
N GLY A 84 2.19 2.69 3.76
CA GLY A 84 2.56 1.31 3.50
C GLY A 84 2.09 0.90 2.11
N MET A 85 2.92 0.20 1.34
CA MET A 85 2.60 -0.22 -0.01
C MET A 85 2.71 -1.73 -0.17
N VAL A 86 1.69 -2.33 -0.78
CA VAL A 86 1.67 -3.75 -1.19
C VAL A 86 1.59 -3.79 -2.71
N PHE A 87 2.54 -4.46 -3.33
CA PHE A 87 2.69 -4.55 -4.78
C PHE A 87 1.93 -5.75 -5.37
N GLN A 88 1.72 -5.70 -6.68
CA GLN A 88 1.08 -6.76 -7.46
C GLN A 88 1.75 -8.13 -7.29
N ASN A 89 3.09 -8.16 -7.37
CA ASN A 89 3.86 -9.38 -7.16
C ASN A 89 4.52 -9.37 -5.78
N PRO A 90 4.01 -10.19 -4.83
CA PRO A 90 4.55 -10.24 -3.48
C PRO A 90 5.98 -10.81 -3.42
N ASP A 91 6.41 -11.62 -4.39
CA ASP A 91 7.77 -12.18 -4.42
C ASP A 91 8.86 -11.10 -4.47
N ASN A 92 8.54 -9.93 -5.02
CA ASN A 92 9.46 -8.80 -5.09
C ASN A 92 9.62 -8.05 -3.75
N GLN A 93 8.80 -8.38 -2.75
CA GLN A 93 8.81 -7.72 -1.44
C GLN A 93 9.50 -8.55 -0.36
N PHE A 94 9.65 -9.88 -0.55
CA PHE A 94 10.22 -10.75 0.46
C PHE A 94 11.75 -10.64 0.54
N VAL A 95 12.23 -10.44 1.75
CA VAL A 95 13.65 -10.35 2.10
C VAL A 95 14.03 -11.30 3.24
N GLY A 96 13.05 -11.72 4.05
CA GLY A 96 13.22 -12.60 5.20
C GLY A 96 13.43 -14.07 4.82
N ALA A 97 14.18 -14.82 5.62
CA ALA A 97 14.35 -16.26 5.45
C ALA A 97 13.07 -17.02 5.81
N THR A 98 12.34 -16.53 6.79
CA THR A 98 11.03 -17.02 7.21
C THR A 98 9.97 -15.93 7.12
N VAL A 99 8.70 -16.32 7.20
CA VAL A 99 7.58 -15.38 7.27
C VAL A 99 7.72 -14.42 8.44
N GLU A 100 8.13 -14.91 9.60
CA GLU A 100 8.37 -14.10 10.80
C GLU A 100 9.48 -13.06 10.57
N ASP A 101 10.61 -13.48 10.00
CA ASP A 101 11.74 -12.60 9.69
C ASP A 101 11.34 -11.52 8.69
N ASP A 102 10.55 -11.90 7.71
CA ASP A 102 10.09 -10.96 6.68
C ASP A 102 9.20 -9.85 7.24
N VAL A 103 8.22 -10.22 8.07
CA VAL A 103 7.35 -9.26 8.74
C VAL A 103 8.12 -8.40 9.75
N ALA A 104 9.14 -8.96 10.41
CA ALA A 104 9.99 -8.24 11.36
C ALA A 104 10.92 -7.21 10.68
N PHE A 105 11.31 -7.42 9.42
CA PHE A 105 12.33 -6.63 8.74
C PHE A 105 12.07 -5.11 8.76
N GLY A 106 10.84 -4.69 8.47
CA GLY A 106 10.47 -3.27 8.50
C GLY A 106 10.51 -2.68 9.93
N LEU A 107 10.17 -3.48 10.94
CA LEU A 107 10.19 -3.08 12.34
C LEU A 107 11.62 -2.93 12.86
N GLU A 108 12.54 -3.79 12.42
CA GLU A 108 13.98 -3.70 12.73
C GLU A 108 14.55 -2.39 12.18
N ASN A 109 14.20 -2.02 10.96
CA ASN A 109 14.62 -0.75 10.36
C ASN A 109 14.07 0.48 11.09
N GLN A 110 12.96 0.34 11.81
CA GLN A 110 12.42 1.39 12.69
C GLN A 110 13.10 1.42 14.06
N GLY A 111 13.97 0.45 14.36
CA GLY A 111 14.69 0.38 15.63
C GLY A 111 13.81 0.03 16.83
N LEU A 112 12.71 -0.71 16.65
CA LEU A 112 11.84 -1.11 17.74
C LEU A 112 12.51 -2.10 18.68
N PRO A 113 12.18 -2.05 20.00
CA PRO A 113 12.63 -3.06 20.95
C PRO A 113 12.15 -4.47 20.55
N ARG A 114 12.99 -5.49 20.75
CA ARG A 114 12.73 -6.87 20.32
C ARG A 114 11.39 -7.42 20.78
N GLU A 115 10.98 -7.14 22.01
CA GLU A 115 9.71 -7.64 22.55
C GLU A 115 8.49 -6.98 21.88
N GLU A 116 8.59 -5.70 21.58
CA GLU A 116 7.54 -4.98 20.81
C GLU A 116 7.47 -5.50 19.36
N MET A 117 8.63 -5.79 18.74
CA MET A 117 8.67 -6.39 17.40
C MET A 117 7.96 -7.74 17.36
N LYS A 118 8.31 -8.65 18.27
CA LYS A 118 7.68 -9.98 18.37
C LYS A 118 6.16 -9.88 18.52
N LYS A 119 5.71 -8.96 19.37
CA LYS A 119 4.28 -8.72 19.59
C LYS A 119 3.61 -8.26 18.30
N ARG A 120 4.14 -7.24 17.63
CA ARG A 120 3.56 -6.71 16.38
C ARG A 120 3.58 -7.72 15.23
N VAL A 121 4.64 -8.50 15.12
CA VAL A 121 4.74 -9.59 14.13
C VAL A 121 3.64 -10.62 14.37
N ALA A 122 3.47 -11.10 15.61
CA ALA A 122 2.44 -12.06 15.95
C ALA A 122 1.02 -11.51 15.69
N GLU A 123 0.72 -10.30 16.16
CA GLU A 123 -0.55 -9.61 15.93
C GLU A 123 -0.85 -9.46 14.44
N SER A 124 0.13 -9.02 13.64
CA SER A 124 -0.06 -8.81 12.21
C SER A 124 -0.27 -10.11 11.43
N LEU A 125 0.46 -11.17 11.78
CA LEU A 125 0.27 -12.49 11.18
C LEU A 125 -1.07 -13.10 11.57
N GLU A 126 -1.54 -12.89 12.78
CA GLU A 126 -2.87 -13.33 13.24
C GLU A 126 -3.98 -12.63 12.46
N LEU A 127 -3.89 -11.30 12.28
CA LEU A 127 -4.86 -10.50 11.51
C LEU A 127 -5.07 -11.01 10.08
N VAL A 128 -4.03 -11.55 9.46
CA VAL A 128 -4.11 -12.08 8.09
C VAL A 128 -4.24 -13.61 8.04
N GLY A 129 -4.39 -14.28 9.18
CA GLY A 129 -4.54 -15.74 9.27
C GLY A 129 -3.27 -16.52 8.89
N MET A 130 -2.08 -15.95 9.13
CA MET A 130 -0.80 -16.54 8.74
C MET A 130 0.12 -16.90 9.92
N LEU A 131 -0.36 -16.82 11.16
CA LEU A 131 0.46 -17.07 12.35
C LEU A 131 1.06 -18.48 12.38
N ASP A 132 0.31 -19.50 11.98
CA ASP A 132 0.77 -20.89 11.93
C ASP A 132 1.86 -21.13 10.87
N PHE A 133 2.03 -20.18 9.96
CA PHE A 133 3.03 -20.22 8.88
C PHE A 133 4.30 -19.45 9.19
N LYS A 134 4.43 -18.86 10.37
CA LYS A 134 5.51 -17.93 10.73
C LYS A 134 6.93 -18.46 10.50
N ASN A 135 7.13 -19.77 10.70
CA ASN A 135 8.43 -20.43 10.52
C ASN A 135 8.66 -20.96 9.10
N ARG A 136 7.71 -20.75 8.16
CA ARG A 136 7.87 -21.21 6.79
C ARG A 136 8.68 -20.22 5.96
N GLU A 137 9.39 -20.77 4.97
CA GLU A 137 10.03 -19.97 3.93
C GLU A 137 8.95 -19.32 3.04
N PRO A 138 9.00 -18.01 2.75
CA PRO A 138 8.03 -17.35 1.88
C PRO A 138 7.87 -18.01 0.49
N ALA A 139 8.96 -18.54 -0.07
CA ALA A 139 8.95 -19.24 -1.35
C ALA A 139 8.01 -20.47 -1.40
N ARG A 140 7.71 -21.08 -0.24
CA ARG A 140 6.83 -22.25 -0.12
C ARG A 140 5.36 -21.93 0.08
N LEU A 141 4.99 -20.66 0.05
CA LEU A 141 3.63 -20.20 0.21
C LEU A 141 2.90 -20.13 -1.14
N SER A 142 1.57 -20.31 -1.12
CA SER A 142 0.73 -20.00 -2.29
C SER A 142 0.70 -18.49 -2.56
N GLY A 143 0.29 -18.08 -3.75
CA GLY A 143 0.19 -16.67 -4.12
C GLY A 143 -0.68 -15.85 -3.15
N GLY A 144 -1.83 -16.40 -2.74
CA GLY A 144 -2.70 -15.75 -1.75
C GLY A 144 -2.07 -15.65 -0.36
N GLN A 145 -1.36 -16.69 0.08
CA GLN A 145 -0.62 -16.67 1.34
C GLN A 145 0.51 -15.65 1.31
N LYS A 146 1.24 -15.55 0.20
CA LYS A 146 2.26 -14.53 -0.01
C LYS A 146 1.70 -13.11 0.10
N GLN A 147 0.56 -12.83 -0.56
CA GLN A 147 -0.09 -11.52 -0.44
C GLN A 147 -0.52 -11.20 1.00
N ARG A 148 -1.06 -12.16 1.74
CA ARG A 148 -1.42 -11.98 3.14
C ARG A 148 -0.18 -11.65 3.99
N VAL A 149 0.94 -12.33 3.79
CA VAL A 149 2.20 -12.04 4.49
C VAL A 149 2.73 -10.66 4.11
N ALA A 150 2.68 -10.26 2.84
CA ALA A 150 3.06 -8.91 2.41
C ALA A 150 2.23 -7.83 3.10
N ILE A 151 0.91 -8.04 3.24
CA ILE A 151 0.03 -7.14 4.01
C ILE A 151 0.43 -7.13 5.49
N ALA A 152 0.70 -8.28 6.10
CA ALA A 152 1.13 -8.35 7.50
C ALA A 152 2.39 -7.53 7.74
N GLY A 153 3.40 -7.62 6.85
CA GLY A 153 4.64 -6.85 6.92
C GLY A 153 4.41 -5.35 6.90
N VAL A 154 3.47 -4.90 6.07
CA VAL A 154 3.11 -3.48 6.00
C VAL A 154 2.29 -3.04 7.20
N VAL A 155 1.29 -3.81 7.62
CA VAL A 155 0.39 -3.47 8.74
C VAL A 155 1.14 -3.47 10.08
N ALA A 156 2.16 -4.31 10.24
CA ALA A 156 3.02 -4.33 11.43
C ALA A 156 3.67 -2.97 11.70
N LEU A 157 3.97 -2.20 10.66
CA LEU A 157 4.52 -0.84 10.74
C LEU A 157 3.49 0.20 11.23
N ARG A 158 2.20 -0.17 11.27
CA ARG A 158 1.07 0.71 11.63
C ARG A 158 1.01 2.00 10.80
N PRO A 159 1.00 1.92 9.45
CA PRO A 159 0.92 3.09 8.61
C PRO A 159 -0.46 3.75 8.72
N ALA A 160 -0.54 5.06 8.48
CA ALA A 160 -1.81 5.77 8.40
C ALA A 160 -2.53 5.53 7.06
N ILE A 161 -1.75 5.21 6.02
CA ILE A 161 -2.22 4.98 4.65
C ILE A 161 -1.69 3.63 4.17
N LEU A 162 -2.58 2.77 3.67
CA LEU A 162 -2.25 1.52 3.00
C LEU A 162 -2.56 1.65 1.52
N ILE A 163 -1.57 1.43 0.68
CA ILE A 163 -1.71 1.42 -0.77
C ILE A 163 -1.63 -0.02 -1.28
N LEU A 164 -2.61 -0.43 -2.07
CA LEU A 164 -2.69 -1.73 -2.72
C LEU A 164 -2.54 -1.53 -4.24
N ASP A 165 -1.34 -1.72 -4.77
CA ASP A 165 -1.07 -1.60 -6.21
C ASP A 165 -1.33 -2.96 -6.89
N GLU A 166 -2.56 -3.13 -7.40
CA GLU A 166 -3.04 -4.36 -8.04
C GLU A 166 -2.81 -5.64 -7.20
N ALA A 167 -2.79 -5.52 -5.88
CA ALA A 167 -2.44 -6.58 -4.94
C ALA A 167 -3.34 -7.84 -5.03
N THR A 168 -4.49 -7.74 -5.68
CA THR A 168 -5.43 -8.87 -5.85
C THR A 168 -5.41 -9.49 -7.23
N SER A 169 -4.66 -8.93 -8.19
CA SER A 169 -4.73 -9.33 -9.60
C SER A 169 -4.25 -10.77 -9.87
N MET A 170 -3.37 -11.31 -9.03
CA MET A 170 -2.83 -12.67 -9.15
C MET A 170 -3.61 -13.71 -8.33
N LEU A 171 -4.71 -13.31 -7.68
CA LEU A 171 -5.53 -14.17 -6.85
C LEU A 171 -6.75 -14.70 -7.63
N ASP A 172 -7.18 -15.91 -7.28
CA ASP A 172 -8.48 -16.43 -7.69
C ASP A 172 -9.62 -15.61 -7.06
N PRO A 173 -10.86 -15.73 -7.54
CA PRO A 173 -11.98 -14.93 -7.05
C PRO A 173 -12.27 -15.08 -5.56
N GLU A 174 -12.02 -16.25 -4.97
CA GLU A 174 -12.23 -16.51 -3.55
C GLU A 174 -11.14 -15.83 -2.71
N GLY A 175 -9.86 -16.07 -3.03
CA GLY A 175 -8.72 -15.43 -2.37
C GLY A 175 -8.76 -13.90 -2.45
N ARG A 176 -9.28 -13.36 -3.57
CA ARG A 176 -9.50 -11.92 -3.73
C ARG A 176 -10.53 -11.38 -2.73
N ARG A 177 -11.70 -12.05 -2.60
CA ARG A 177 -12.73 -11.63 -1.64
C ARG A 177 -12.24 -11.69 -0.21
N GLU A 178 -11.57 -12.77 0.15
CA GLU A 178 -10.99 -12.94 1.49
C GLU A 178 -9.95 -11.86 1.81
N LEU A 179 -9.08 -11.54 0.85
CA LEU A 179 -8.07 -10.50 1.05
C LEU A 179 -8.72 -9.12 1.28
N ILE A 180 -9.72 -8.76 0.46
CA ILE A 180 -10.45 -7.51 0.59
C ILE A 180 -11.17 -7.43 1.94
N GLN A 181 -11.82 -8.51 2.36
CA GLN A 181 -12.48 -8.58 3.66
C GLN A 181 -11.46 -8.37 4.80
N THR A 182 -10.32 -9.04 4.75
CA THR A 182 -9.23 -8.86 5.71
C THR A 182 -8.78 -7.39 5.78
N VAL A 183 -8.55 -6.75 4.63
CA VAL A 183 -8.16 -5.34 4.59
C VAL A 183 -9.26 -4.41 5.11
N GLN A 184 -10.53 -4.73 4.85
CA GLN A 184 -11.66 -3.96 5.40
C GLN A 184 -11.73 -4.02 6.93
N GLU A 185 -11.49 -5.19 7.51
CA GLU A 185 -11.43 -5.39 8.96
C GLU A 185 -10.27 -4.60 9.56
N ILE A 186 -9.07 -4.75 9.01
CA ILE A 186 -7.87 -3.99 9.43
C ILE A 186 -8.12 -2.48 9.35
N ARG A 187 -8.72 -2.00 8.25
CA ARG A 187 -9.05 -0.58 8.08
C ARG A 187 -9.95 -0.05 9.19
N LYS A 188 -10.98 -0.80 9.55
CA LYS A 188 -11.95 -0.40 10.60
C LYS A 188 -11.29 -0.36 11.97
N ASP A 189 -10.54 -1.42 12.31
CA ASP A 189 -9.96 -1.59 13.64
C ASP A 189 -8.81 -0.60 13.90
N HIS A 190 -8.05 -0.25 12.87
CA HIS A 190 -6.91 0.66 12.97
C HIS A 190 -7.16 2.06 12.43
N GLN A 191 -8.39 2.38 11.97
CA GLN A 191 -8.74 3.66 11.32
C GLN A 191 -7.81 4.02 10.15
N MET A 192 -7.32 3.01 9.45
CA MET A 192 -6.39 3.15 8.35
C MET A 192 -7.11 3.66 7.10
N THR A 193 -6.45 4.52 6.34
CA THR A 193 -6.93 4.94 5.01
C THR A 193 -6.39 3.96 3.97
N VAL A 194 -7.22 3.54 3.03
CA VAL A 194 -6.82 2.60 1.98
C VAL A 194 -6.96 3.24 0.60
N VAL A 195 -5.92 3.10 -0.21
CA VAL A 195 -5.96 3.44 -1.64
C VAL A 195 -5.67 2.17 -2.43
N SER A 196 -6.61 1.72 -3.24
CA SER A 196 -6.42 0.53 -4.07
C SER A 196 -6.39 0.89 -5.55
N ILE A 197 -5.44 0.31 -6.28
CA ILE A 197 -5.42 0.32 -7.73
C ILE A 197 -5.95 -1.02 -8.21
N THR A 198 -6.92 -0.97 -9.11
CA THR A 198 -7.47 -2.16 -9.74
C THR A 198 -7.94 -1.85 -11.16
N HIS A 199 -7.90 -2.84 -12.02
CA HIS A 199 -8.58 -2.82 -13.32
C HIS A 199 -9.94 -3.54 -13.27
N ASP A 200 -10.28 -4.11 -12.11
CA ASP A 200 -11.53 -4.82 -11.88
C ASP A 200 -12.59 -3.87 -11.33
N LEU A 201 -13.61 -3.61 -12.15
CA LEU A 201 -14.72 -2.72 -11.80
C LEU A 201 -15.61 -3.28 -10.69
N GLU A 202 -15.66 -4.61 -10.52
CA GLU A 202 -16.46 -5.23 -9.45
C GLU A 202 -15.89 -4.86 -8.07
N LEU A 203 -14.58 -4.67 -7.96
CA LEU A 203 -13.94 -4.22 -6.72
C LEU A 203 -14.18 -2.74 -6.43
N SER A 204 -14.42 -1.93 -7.47
CA SER A 204 -14.71 -0.50 -7.30
C SER A 204 -16.14 -0.23 -6.80
N LEU A 205 -17.04 -1.19 -6.99
CA LEU A 205 -18.43 -1.11 -6.55
C LEU A 205 -18.63 -1.52 -5.08
N ILE A 206 -17.59 -2.02 -4.42
CA ILE A 206 -17.60 -2.22 -2.97
C ILE A 206 -17.30 -0.87 -2.31
N HIS A 207 -18.10 0.12 -2.65
CA HIS A 207 -18.17 1.36 -1.90
C HIS A 207 -18.93 1.10 -0.60
N ILE A 208 -18.18 1.20 0.47
CA ILE A 208 -18.77 1.23 1.82
C ILE A 208 -18.19 2.43 2.57
#